data_8de689d303efd94f3e5d2216c0038411
#
_entry.id   8de689d303efd94f3e5d2216c0038411
#
_cell.length_a   1.000
_cell.length_b   1.000
_cell.length_c   1.000
_cell.angle_alpha   90.00
_cell.angle_beta   90.00
_cell.angle_gamma   90.00
#
_symmetry.space_group_name_H-M   'P 1'
#
loop_
_entity.id
_entity.type
_entity.pdbx_description
1 polymer ?
#
loop_
_entity_poly.entity_id
_entity_poly.type
_entity_poly.pdbx_seq_one_letter_code
_entity_poly.pdbx_strand_id
1 'polypeptide(L)'
;MSTAPNKQSALKKITRGLTVGTVITGSTFFHGPPVLALGLTKLFKKSSKIDETNIQITNSWLGVNNWLIDHVLPNLKWDISIDEDLDLNMQGRYLMTCNHQSWVDTTVNQYFGLTRMPLTRFFTKWELIFIPFVGQAFKILGFPMMKRHTKEQIAKNPELKDRDMMEARKACEQLLSQPFTLLNYLEGTRFTQEKHD
;
A
#
# COMPACT_ATOMS: atom_id res chain seq x y z
N MET A 1 9.63 -3.26 39.82
CA MET A 1 8.80 -2.07 40.10
C MET A 1 8.25 -1.55 38.79
N SER A 2 6.98 -1.82 38.50
CA SER A 2 6.31 -1.30 37.29
C SER A 2 5.87 0.13 37.60
N THR A 3 6.54 1.12 37.03
CA THR A 3 6.13 2.52 37.15
C THR A 3 4.86 2.70 36.30
N ALA A 4 3.75 3.07 36.97
CA ALA A 4 2.52 3.42 36.29
C ALA A 4 2.78 4.49 35.19
N PRO A 5 2.20 4.36 33.98
CA PRO A 5 2.43 5.34 32.93
C PRO A 5 1.96 6.71 33.36
N ASN A 6 2.83 7.71 33.22
CA ASN A 6 2.52 9.09 33.54
C ASN A 6 1.26 9.53 32.76
N LYS A 7 0.22 10.03 33.47
CA LYS A 7 -1.07 10.45 32.89
C LYS A 7 -0.91 11.42 31.70
N GLN A 8 0.06 12.33 31.74
CA GLN A 8 0.36 13.23 30.61
C GLN A 8 0.88 12.49 29.39
N SER A 9 1.66 11.42 29.56
CA SER A 9 2.13 10.57 28.46
C SER A 9 0.96 9.80 27.82
N ALA A 10 0.04 9.30 28.63
CA ALA A 10 -1.15 8.59 28.15
C ALA A 10 -2.07 9.53 27.35
N LEU A 11 -2.36 10.73 27.86
CA LEU A 11 -3.19 11.73 27.17
C LEU A 11 -2.59 12.12 25.81
N LYS A 12 -1.28 12.38 25.75
CA LYS A 12 -0.59 12.70 24.48
C LYS A 12 -0.70 11.56 23.46
N LYS A 13 -0.60 10.29 23.89
CA LYS A 13 -0.78 9.13 23.02
C LYS A 13 -2.20 9.03 22.48
N ILE A 14 -3.20 9.23 23.33
CA ILE A 14 -4.62 9.20 22.93
C ILE A 14 -4.92 10.33 21.93
N THR A 15 -4.54 11.57 22.25
CA THR A 15 -4.75 12.71 21.34
C THR A 15 -4.11 12.46 19.99
N ARG A 16 -2.88 11.96 19.96
CA ARG A 16 -2.19 11.61 18.71
C ARG A 16 -2.91 10.52 17.92
N GLY A 17 -3.35 9.45 18.61
CA GLY A 17 -4.12 8.38 17.97
C GLY A 17 -5.43 8.90 17.36
N LEU A 18 -6.15 9.77 18.07
CA LEU A 18 -7.37 10.42 17.57
C LEU A 18 -7.06 11.32 16.37
N THR A 19 -6.00 12.14 16.43
CA THR A 19 -5.58 12.98 15.30
C THR A 19 -5.31 12.14 14.06
N VAL A 20 -4.49 11.09 14.19
CA VAL A 20 -4.16 10.18 13.07
C VAL A 20 -5.42 9.53 12.52
N GLY A 21 -6.27 8.97 13.38
CA GLY A 21 -7.52 8.34 12.97
C GLY A 21 -8.46 9.29 12.24
N THR A 22 -8.64 10.50 12.76
CA THR A 22 -9.50 11.53 12.15
C THR A 22 -8.96 11.97 10.79
N VAL A 23 -7.65 12.24 10.68
CA VAL A 23 -7.05 12.70 9.42
C VAL A 23 -7.08 11.60 8.36
N ILE A 24 -6.75 10.34 8.70
CA ILE A 24 -6.82 9.22 7.76
C ILE A 24 -8.27 9.01 7.28
N THR A 25 -9.23 9.01 8.20
CA THR A 25 -10.65 8.84 7.86
C THR A 25 -11.13 9.99 6.98
N GLY A 26 -10.90 11.23 7.38
CA GLY A 26 -11.28 12.41 6.61
C GLY A 26 -10.64 12.43 5.22
N SER A 27 -9.35 12.13 5.14
CA SER A 27 -8.62 12.02 3.87
C SER A 27 -9.20 10.92 2.97
N THR A 28 -9.59 9.77 3.53
CA THR A 28 -10.23 8.68 2.80
C THR A 28 -11.59 9.11 2.22
N PHE A 29 -12.41 9.79 3.00
CA PHE A 29 -13.69 10.31 2.52
C PHE A 29 -13.55 11.46 1.52
N PHE A 30 -12.45 12.19 1.54
CA PHE A 30 -12.18 13.28 0.60
C PHE A 30 -11.65 12.75 -0.74
N HIS A 31 -10.67 11.83 -0.73
CA HIS A 31 -10.01 11.35 -1.94
C HIS A 31 -10.67 10.12 -2.55
N GLY A 32 -11.30 9.26 -1.73
CA GLY A 32 -11.89 8.02 -2.20
C GLY A 32 -13.00 8.20 -3.23
N PRO A 33 -14.03 9.02 -2.98
CA PRO A 33 -15.11 9.24 -3.94
C PRO A 33 -14.66 9.73 -5.32
N PRO A 34 -13.75 10.72 -5.46
CA PRO A 34 -13.21 11.12 -6.76
C PRO A 34 -12.48 9.98 -7.50
N VAL A 35 -11.65 9.19 -6.80
CA VAL A 35 -10.97 8.04 -7.40
C VAL A 35 -11.98 7.03 -7.93
N LEU A 36 -13.04 6.74 -7.16
CA LEU A 36 -14.09 5.82 -7.59
C LEU A 36 -14.88 6.37 -8.77
N ALA A 37 -15.29 7.64 -8.73
CA ALA A 37 -16.04 8.27 -9.81
C ALA A 37 -15.26 8.22 -11.13
N LEU A 38 -13.98 8.62 -11.12
CA LEU A 38 -13.11 8.52 -12.29
C LEU A 38 -12.87 7.06 -12.71
N GLY A 39 -12.75 6.12 -11.75
CA GLY A 39 -12.63 4.70 -12.05
C GLY A 39 -13.86 4.15 -12.77
N LEU A 40 -15.06 4.56 -12.39
CA LEU A 40 -16.31 4.17 -13.06
C LEU A 40 -16.38 4.71 -14.49
N THR A 41 -15.86 5.89 -14.77
CA THR A 41 -15.84 6.42 -16.14
C THR A 41 -15.03 5.54 -17.11
N LYS A 42 -14.05 4.77 -16.61
CA LYS A 42 -13.28 3.81 -17.43
C LYS A 42 -14.13 2.68 -18.00
N LEU A 43 -15.30 2.39 -17.43
CA LEU A 43 -16.23 1.41 -17.99
C LEU A 43 -16.79 1.88 -19.34
N PHE A 44 -16.88 3.19 -19.54
CA PHE A 44 -17.42 3.81 -20.76
C PHE A 44 -16.32 4.33 -21.68
N LYS A 45 -15.22 4.83 -21.12
CA LYS A 45 -14.14 5.44 -21.88
C LYS A 45 -12.78 5.13 -21.23
N LYS A 46 -11.96 4.34 -21.92
CA LYS A 46 -10.55 4.15 -21.56
C LYS A 46 -9.76 5.39 -22.01
N SER A 47 -9.05 6.04 -21.08
CA SER A 47 -8.26 7.24 -21.37
C SER A 47 -7.08 7.32 -20.41
N SER A 48 -5.88 7.54 -20.95
CA SER A 48 -4.66 7.77 -20.16
C SER A 48 -4.81 8.97 -19.21
N LYS A 49 -5.54 10.02 -19.63
CA LYS A 49 -5.80 11.19 -18.79
C LYS A 49 -6.60 10.83 -17.53
N ILE A 50 -7.55 9.90 -17.62
CA ILE A 50 -8.32 9.43 -16.46
C ILE A 50 -7.38 8.67 -15.51
N ASP A 51 -6.48 7.85 -16.04
CA ASP A 51 -5.49 7.12 -15.25
C ASP A 51 -4.52 8.05 -14.56
N GLU A 52 -3.97 9.02 -15.27
CA GLU A 52 -3.09 10.05 -14.75
C GLU A 52 -3.75 10.88 -13.64
N THR A 53 -4.99 11.31 -13.86
CA THR A 53 -5.76 12.06 -12.85
C THR A 53 -6.02 11.21 -11.60
N ASN A 54 -6.37 9.94 -11.76
CA ASN A 54 -6.54 9.03 -10.63
C ASN A 54 -5.23 8.85 -9.84
N ILE A 55 -4.10 8.73 -10.52
CA ILE A 55 -2.79 8.65 -9.88
C ILE A 55 -2.47 9.94 -9.14
N GLN A 56 -2.75 11.12 -9.70
CA GLN A 56 -2.53 12.41 -9.04
C GLN A 56 -3.36 12.55 -7.76
N ILE A 57 -4.66 12.20 -7.80
CA ILE A 57 -5.53 12.20 -6.61
C ILE A 57 -4.99 11.22 -5.57
N THR A 58 -4.53 10.04 -6.00
CA THR A 58 -3.96 9.03 -5.11
C THR A 58 -2.65 9.52 -4.49
N ASN A 59 -1.78 10.17 -5.25
CA ASN A 59 -0.56 10.74 -4.73
C ASN A 59 -0.83 11.86 -3.71
N SER A 60 -1.87 12.68 -3.94
CA SER A 60 -2.35 13.64 -2.93
C SER A 60 -2.82 12.94 -1.65
N TRP A 61 -3.57 11.85 -1.79
CA TRP A 61 -4.01 11.03 -0.65
C TRP A 61 -2.83 10.45 0.14
N LEU A 62 -1.85 9.88 -0.55
CA LEU A 62 -0.62 9.38 0.07
C LEU A 62 0.21 10.50 0.69
N GLY A 63 0.20 11.70 0.09
CA GLY A 63 0.83 12.90 0.63
C GLY A 63 0.30 13.28 2.02
N VAL A 64 -1.00 13.09 2.28
CA VAL A 64 -1.58 13.28 3.63
C VAL A 64 -1.00 12.29 4.63
N ASN A 65 -0.80 11.03 4.22
CA ASN A 65 -0.16 10.03 5.08
C ASN A 65 1.29 10.40 5.39
N ASN A 66 2.04 10.88 4.40
CA ASN A 66 3.41 11.36 4.60
C ASN A 66 3.45 12.56 5.55
N TRP A 67 2.52 13.50 5.38
CA TRP A 67 2.40 14.64 6.30
C TRP A 67 2.14 14.20 7.74
N LEU A 68 1.27 13.20 7.95
CA LEU A 68 1.02 12.62 9.29
C LEU A 68 2.30 12.02 9.90
N ILE A 69 3.09 11.32 9.08
CA ILE A 69 4.35 10.73 9.51
C ILE A 69 5.31 11.83 9.98
N ASP A 70 5.48 12.87 9.19
CA ASP A 70 6.46 13.92 9.44
C ASP A 70 6.07 14.83 10.61
N HIS A 71 4.77 15.08 10.86
CA HIS A 71 4.32 16.10 11.79
C HIS A 71 3.66 15.54 13.06
N VAL A 72 3.08 14.34 13.01
CA VAL A 72 2.32 13.76 14.11
C VAL A 72 3.10 12.69 14.87
N LEU A 73 3.98 11.94 14.16
CA LEU A 73 4.82 10.94 14.81
C LEU A 73 6.05 11.60 15.46
N PRO A 74 6.25 11.43 16.78
CA PRO A 74 7.34 12.08 17.47
C PRO A 74 8.66 11.38 17.20
N ASN A 75 9.70 12.19 17.10
CA ASN A 75 11.09 11.72 17.06
C ASN A 75 11.41 10.75 15.91
N LEU A 76 10.61 10.75 14.84
CA LEU A 76 10.96 10.02 13.64
C LEU A 76 12.11 10.75 12.95
N LYS A 77 13.18 10.02 12.66
CA LYS A 77 14.29 10.50 11.85
C LYS A 77 14.42 9.58 10.65
N TRP A 78 14.47 10.16 9.48
CA TRP A 78 14.74 9.46 8.25
C TRP A 78 16.24 9.38 8.04
N ASP A 79 16.75 8.17 7.87
CA ASP A 79 18.10 7.90 7.39
C ASP A 79 17.96 7.08 6.11
N ILE A 80 18.06 7.74 4.97
CA ILE A 80 17.82 7.15 3.65
C ILE A 80 19.13 7.26 2.86
N SER A 81 19.78 6.13 2.64
CA SER A 81 20.92 6.01 1.74
C SER A 81 20.46 5.41 0.42
N ILE A 82 20.76 6.07 -0.68
CA ILE A 82 20.44 5.62 -2.03
C ILE A 82 21.76 5.49 -2.78
N ASP A 83 21.91 4.39 -3.50
CA ASP A 83 23.06 4.18 -4.37
C ASP A 83 23.11 5.27 -5.46
N GLU A 84 24.28 5.88 -5.68
CA GLU A 84 24.47 6.98 -6.62
C GLU A 84 24.18 6.54 -8.08
N ASP A 85 24.37 5.27 -8.39
CA ASP A 85 24.10 4.69 -9.72
C ASP A 85 22.60 4.39 -9.95
N LEU A 86 21.74 4.55 -8.94
CA LEU A 86 20.33 4.26 -9.03
C LEU A 86 19.53 5.43 -9.61
N ASP A 87 19.15 5.34 -10.89
CA ASP A 87 18.26 6.30 -11.55
C ASP A 87 16.80 5.96 -11.30
N LEU A 88 16.17 6.65 -10.34
CA LEU A 88 14.74 6.54 -10.06
C LEU A 88 13.97 7.67 -10.71
N ASN A 89 12.93 7.33 -11.48
CA ASN A 89 12.10 8.33 -12.15
C ASN A 89 10.64 7.86 -12.28
N MET A 90 9.74 8.79 -12.55
CA MET A 90 8.30 8.56 -12.61
C MET A 90 7.84 7.78 -13.86
N GLN A 91 8.72 7.56 -14.84
CA GLN A 91 8.44 6.79 -16.06
C GLN A 91 9.05 5.37 -16.03
N GLY A 92 9.73 5.05 -14.94
CA GLY A 92 10.38 3.75 -14.76
C GLY A 92 9.41 2.60 -14.52
N ARG A 93 9.96 1.41 -14.54
CA ARG A 93 9.28 0.15 -14.16
C ARG A 93 10.16 -0.56 -13.16
N TYR A 94 9.66 -0.70 -11.93
CA TYR A 94 10.46 -1.18 -10.83
C TYR A 94 9.81 -2.38 -10.16
N LEU A 95 10.63 -3.36 -9.83
CA LEU A 95 10.32 -4.38 -8.85
C LEU A 95 11.09 -4.05 -7.57
N MET A 96 10.37 -3.61 -6.55
CA MET A 96 10.91 -3.32 -5.24
C MET A 96 10.71 -4.53 -4.33
N THR A 97 11.78 -4.97 -3.70
CA THR A 97 11.73 -6.07 -2.74
C THR A 97 12.20 -5.57 -1.38
N CYS A 98 11.53 -5.97 -0.33
CA CYS A 98 11.94 -5.67 1.03
C CYS A 98 11.50 -6.75 2.01
N ASN A 99 12.04 -6.70 3.22
CA ASN A 99 11.62 -7.50 4.35
C ASN A 99 10.23 -7.04 4.84
N HIS A 100 9.47 -7.94 5.46
CA HIS A 100 8.17 -7.60 6.02
C HIS A 100 8.16 -7.83 7.54
N GLN A 101 8.56 -6.83 8.28
CA GLN A 101 8.67 -6.92 9.73
C GLN A 101 7.46 -6.31 10.45
N SER A 102 6.82 -5.31 9.84
CA SER A 102 5.81 -4.49 10.49
C SER A 102 4.69 -4.08 9.54
N TRP A 103 3.54 -3.67 10.08
CA TRP A 103 2.48 -3.03 9.31
C TRP A 103 2.90 -1.68 8.71
N VAL A 104 3.91 -1.05 9.31
CA VAL A 104 4.43 0.25 8.91
C VAL A 104 5.24 0.16 7.61
N ASP A 105 5.79 -1.01 7.27
CA ASP A 105 6.67 -1.18 6.11
C ASP A 105 6.03 -0.71 4.80
N THR A 106 4.74 -1.00 4.60
CA THR A 106 4.01 -0.54 3.41
C THR A 106 3.97 0.99 3.34
N THR A 107 3.74 1.65 4.48
CA THR A 107 3.67 3.10 4.56
C THR A 107 5.05 3.74 4.34
N VAL A 108 6.11 3.14 4.90
CA VAL A 108 7.51 3.57 4.69
C VAL A 108 7.91 3.44 3.22
N ASN A 109 7.59 2.31 2.59
CA ASN A 109 7.88 2.10 1.17
C ASN A 109 7.09 3.07 0.27
N GLN A 110 5.84 3.38 0.61
CA GLN A 110 5.05 4.39 -0.10
C GLN A 110 5.61 5.79 0.13
N TYR A 111 6.04 6.11 1.34
CA TYR A 111 6.69 7.39 1.65
C TYR A 111 7.94 7.59 0.79
N PHE A 112 8.82 6.60 0.74
CA PHE A 112 10.03 6.63 -0.09
C PHE A 112 9.71 6.80 -1.58
N GLY A 113 8.73 6.04 -2.08
CA GLY A 113 8.41 5.97 -3.50
C GLY A 113 7.63 7.15 -4.05
N LEU A 114 6.84 7.87 -3.23
CA LEU A 114 5.81 8.82 -3.67
C LEU A 114 6.32 9.90 -4.64
N THR A 115 7.55 10.38 -4.45
CA THR A 115 8.15 11.43 -5.28
C THR A 115 9.28 10.96 -6.20
N ARG A 116 9.66 9.68 -6.09
CA ARG A 116 10.83 9.12 -6.79
C ARG A 116 10.47 8.10 -7.86
N MET A 117 9.33 7.42 -7.70
CA MET A 117 8.94 6.30 -8.55
C MET A 117 7.45 6.37 -8.88
N PRO A 118 6.97 5.67 -9.93
CA PRO A 118 5.53 5.52 -10.16
C PRO A 118 4.82 4.94 -8.93
N LEU A 119 3.49 5.12 -8.88
CA LEU A 119 2.67 4.63 -7.78
C LEU A 119 3.07 3.20 -7.37
N THR A 120 3.51 3.06 -6.12
CA THR A 120 3.90 1.77 -5.55
C THR A 120 2.68 0.92 -5.29
N ARG A 121 2.57 -0.18 -6.03
CA ARG A 121 1.53 -1.20 -5.89
C ARG A 121 2.11 -2.40 -5.18
N PHE A 122 1.29 -3.11 -4.41
CA PHE A 122 1.68 -4.34 -3.71
C PHE A 122 0.58 -5.38 -3.82
N PHE A 123 0.94 -6.64 -3.61
CA PHE A 123 -0.04 -7.72 -3.60
C PHE A 123 -0.98 -7.57 -2.41
N THR A 124 -2.27 -7.45 -2.68
CA THR A 124 -3.31 -7.28 -1.67
C THR A 124 -4.19 -8.52 -1.57
N LYS A 125 -4.77 -8.73 -0.39
CA LYS A 125 -5.80 -9.76 -0.23
C LYS A 125 -7.10 -9.31 -0.91
N TRP A 126 -7.77 -10.23 -1.59
CA TRP A 126 -9.06 -9.96 -2.22
C TRP A 126 -10.10 -9.38 -1.25
N GLU A 127 -10.09 -9.85 -0.01
CA GLU A 127 -11.04 -9.42 1.03
C GLU A 127 -10.96 -7.93 1.33
N LEU A 128 -9.85 -7.28 1.02
CA LEU A 128 -9.72 -5.83 1.19
C LEU A 128 -10.65 -5.02 0.29
N ILE A 129 -11.24 -5.63 -0.76
CA ILE A 129 -12.24 -4.99 -1.63
C ILE A 129 -13.45 -4.45 -0.85
N PHE A 130 -13.76 -5.06 0.30
CA PHE A 130 -14.89 -4.68 1.14
C PHE A 130 -14.60 -3.48 2.06
N ILE A 131 -13.36 -3.00 2.13
CA ILE A 131 -13.03 -1.77 2.86
C ILE A 131 -13.50 -0.58 2.01
N PRO A 132 -14.48 0.21 2.50
CA PRO A 132 -15.06 1.31 1.73
C PRO A 132 -13.98 2.28 1.21
N PHE A 133 -14.11 2.67 -0.04
CA PHE A 133 -13.22 3.53 -0.82
C PHE A 133 -11.81 2.94 -1.04
N VAL A 134 -11.15 2.40 -0.01
CA VAL A 134 -9.76 1.91 -0.08
C VAL A 134 -9.66 0.65 -0.96
N GLY A 135 -10.52 -0.34 -0.71
CA GLY A 135 -10.49 -1.60 -1.45
C GLY A 135 -10.84 -1.42 -2.92
N GLN A 136 -11.86 -0.62 -3.21
CA GLN A 136 -12.25 -0.31 -4.58
C GLN A 136 -11.17 0.51 -5.29
N ALA A 137 -10.52 1.47 -4.59
CA ALA A 137 -9.40 2.22 -5.13
C ALA A 137 -8.24 1.30 -5.52
N PHE A 138 -7.88 0.30 -4.69
CA PHE A 138 -6.87 -0.69 -5.06
C PHE A 138 -7.17 -1.37 -6.39
N LYS A 139 -8.41 -1.79 -6.60
CA LYS A 139 -8.84 -2.43 -7.86
C LYS A 139 -8.74 -1.46 -9.05
N ILE A 140 -9.22 -0.23 -8.89
CA ILE A 140 -9.22 0.81 -9.94
C ILE A 140 -7.79 1.20 -10.33
N LEU A 141 -6.88 1.28 -9.35
CA LEU A 141 -5.49 1.65 -9.52
C LEU A 141 -4.60 0.50 -9.98
N GLY A 142 -5.16 -0.71 -10.15
CA GLY A 142 -4.44 -1.87 -10.66
C GLY A 142 -3.53 -2.56 -9.64
N PHE A 143 -3.88 -2.49 -8.34
CA PHE A 143 -3.18 -3.31 -7.35
C PHE A 143 -3.47 -4.80 -7.59
N PRO A 144 -2.46 -5.67 -7.58
CA PRO A 144 -2.67 -7.11 -7.70
C PRO A 144 -3.46 -7.64 -6.50
N MET A 145 -4.73 -8.00 -6.73
CA MET A 145 -5.61 -8.53 -5.68
C MET A 145 -5.67 -10.05 -5.80
N MET A 146 -5.22 -10.74 -4.75
CA MET A 146 -5.04 -12.19 -4.74
C MET A 146 -6.00 -12.87 -3.77
N LYS A 147 -6.66 -13.91 -4.22
CA LYS A 147 -7.23 -14.92 -3.33
C LYS A 147 -6.10 -15.86 -2.93
N ARG A 148 -5.72 -15.85 -1.66
CA ARG A 148 -4.67 -16.75 -1.17
C ARG A 148 -5.33 -17.96 -0.51
N HIS A 149 -5.09 -19.12 -1.06
CA HIS A 149 -5.54 -20.37 -0.45
C HIS A 149 -4.61 -20.77 0.70
N THR A 150 -5.18 -21.35 1.75
CA THR A 150 -4.39 -21.86 2.88
C THR A 150 -3.59 -23.10 2.49
N LYS A 151 -2.52 -23.40 3.23
CA LYS A 151 -1.74 -24.64 3.02
C LYS A 151 -2.62 -25.89 3.06
N GLU A 152 -3.64 -25.89 3.91
CA GLU A 152 -4.61 -27.00 4.04
C GLU A 152 -5.53 -27.12 2.81
N GLN A 153 -5.97 -25.99 2.25
CA GLN A 153 -6.76 -25.98 1.02
C GLN A 153 -5.91 -26.46 -0.18
N ILE A 154 -4.66 -26.01 -0.28
CA ILE A 154 -3.74 -26.44 -1.33
C ILE A 154 -3.40 -27.94 -1.16
N ALA A 155 -3.24 -28.45 0.07
CA ALA A 155 -2.99 -29.86 0.31
C ALA A 155 -4.18 -30.74 -0.13
N LYS A 156 -5.41 -30.24 0.01
CA LYS A 156 -6.63 -30.93 -0.45
C LYS A 156 -6.87 -30.80 -1.97
N ASN A 157 -6.44 -29.70 -2.57
CA ASN A 157 -6.55 -29.45 -4.00
C ASN A 157 -5.30 -28.71 -4.51
N PRO A 158 -4.28 -29.45 -5.01
CA PRO A 158 -3.03 -28.87 -5.48
C PRO A 158 -3.18 -27.86 -6.64
N GLU A 159 -4.21 -27.98 -7.46
CA GLU A 159 -4.48 -27.08 -8.59
C GLU A 159 -4.71 -25.62 -8.15
N LEU A 160 -5.10 -25.40 -6.90
CA LEU A 160 -5.30 -24.06 -6.36
C LEU A 160 -4.00 -23.24 -6.35
N LYS A 161 -2.85 -23.88 -6.18
CA LYS A 161 -1.54 -23.23 -6.24
C LYS A 161 -1.26 -22.66 -7.63
N ASP A 162 -1.56 -23.43 -8.66
CA ASP A 162 -1.33 -23.01 -10.04
C ASP A 162 -2.28 -21.87 -10.43
N ARG A 163 -3.53 -21.91 -9.96
CA ARG A 163 -4.48 -20.82 -10.13
C ARG A 163 -3.99 -19.52 -9.48
N ASP A 164 -3.52 -19.58 -8.24
CA ASP A 164 -2.99 -18.41 -7.53
C ASP A 164 -1.80 -17.80 -8.29
N MET A 165 -0.93 -18.66 -8.83
CA MET A 165 0.22 -18.23 -9.64
C MET A 165 -0.20 -17.61 -10.96
N MET A 166 -1.19 -18.19 -11.65
CA MET A 166 -1.71 -17.64 -12.90
C MET A 166 -2.40 -16.29 -12.70
N GLU A 167 -3.17 -16.13 -11.62
CA GLU A 167 -3.82 -14.85 -11.26
C GLU A 167 -2.76 -13.77 -10.95
N ALA A 168 -1.71 -14.12 -10.20
CA ALA A 168 -0.59 -13.22 -9.93
C ALA A 168 0.09 -12.77 -11.23
N ARG A 169 0.42 -13.71 -12.09
CA ARG A 169 1.04 -13.43 -13.40
C ARG A 169 0.19 -12.51 -14.24
N LYS A 170 -1.10 -12.80 -14.40
CA LYS A 170 -2.04 -11.97 -15.17
C LYS A 170 -2.13 -10.54 -14.60
N ALA A 171 -2.15 -10.40 -13.28
CA ALA A 171 -2.17 -9.10 -12.63
C ALA A 171 -0.88 -8.30 -12.91
N CYS A 172 0.28 -8.96 -12.88
CA CYS A 172 1.56 -8.34 -13.22
C CYS A 172 1.64 -7.95 -14.70
N GLU A 173 1.17 -8.81 -15.60
CA GLU A 173 1.15 -8.51 -17.03
C GLU A 173 0.34 -7.25 -17.37
N GLN A 174 -0.76 -6.99 -16.63
CA GLN A 174 -1.55 -5.77 -16.81
C GLN A 174 -0.78 -4.50 -16.43
N LEU A 175 0.20 -4.57 -15.52
CA LEU A 175 1.01 -3.44 -15.14
C LEU A 175 2.07 -3.07 -16.17
N LEU A 176 2.49 -4.02 -17.03
CA LEU A 176 3.58 -3.81 -18.00
C LEU A 176 3.27 -2.75 -19.05
N SER A 177 2.00 -2.39 -19.24
CA SER A 177 1.57 -1.40 -20.25
C SER A 177 1.82 0.06 -19.84
N GLN A 178 2.23 0.32 -18.60
CA GLN A 178 2.41 1.67 -18.04
C GLN A 178 3.60 1.70 -17.07
N PRO A 179 4.11 2.87 -16.68
CA PRO A 179 5.06 3.00 -15.57
C PRO A 179 4.46 2.42 -14.29
N PHE A 180 5.24 1.65 -13.54
CA PHE A 180 4.78 1.04 -12.29
C PHE A 180 5.93 0.75 -11.33
N THR A 181 5.61 0.72 -10.06
CA THR A 181 6.42 0.08 -9.02
C THR A 181 5.61 -1.04 -8.40
N LEU A 182 6.14 -2.25 -8.39
CA LEU A 182 5.55 -3.40 -7.72
C LEU A 182 6.39 -3.76 -6.51
N LEU A 183 5.81 -3.63 -5.32
CA LEU A 183 6.43 -4.03 -4.06
C LEU A 183 6.11 -5.50 -3.78
N ASN A 184 7.14 -6.28 -3.58
CA ASN A 184 7.05 -7.67 -3.15
C ASN A 184 7.79 -7.90 -1.84
N TYR A 185 7.11 -8.46 -0.87
CA TYR A 185 7.71 -8.93 0.37
C TYR A 185 8.21 -10.35 0.18
N LEU A 186 9.53 -10.54 0.16
CA LEU A 186 10.16 -11.82 -0.18
C LEU A 186 9.73 -12.97 0.75
N GLU A 187 9.47 -12.66 2.02
CA GLU A 187 9.02 -13.63 3.02
C GLU A 187 7.56 -14.07 2.81
N GLY A 188 6.81 -13.39 1.94
CA GLY A 188 5.40 -13.69 1.64
C GLY A 188 4.44 -13.46 2.80
N THR A 189 4.95 -13.23 4.00
CA THR A 189 4.17 -12.98 5.22
C THR A 189 4.96 -12.09 6.17
N ARG A 190 4.26 -11.32 6.99
CA ARG A 190 4.91 -10.49 8.01
C ARG A 190 5.60 -11.39 9.05
N PHE A 191 6.80 -10.98 9.48
CA PHE A 191 7.52 -11.61 10.57
C PHE A 191 6.67 -11.64 11.85
N THR A 192 6.63 -12.79 12.50
CA THR A 192 6.16 -12.96 13.87
C THR A 192 7.06 -13.97 14.55
N GLN A 193 7.28 -13.83 15.86
CA GLN A 193 8.15 -14.75 16.62
C GLN A 193 7.67 -16.20 16.48
N GLU A 194 6.36 -16.44 16.52
CA GLU A 194 5.74 -17.77 16.35
C GLU A 194 6.03 -18.46 15.01
N LYS A 195 6.45 -17.71 14.00
CA LYS A 195 6.79 -18.26 12.68
C LYS A 195 8.29 -18.45 12.48
N HIS A 196 9.07 -17.85 13.37
CA HIS A 196 10.53 -17.97 13.34
C HIS A 196 11.00 -19.19 14.13
N ASP A 197 10.30 -19.54 15.22
CA ASP A 197 10.54 -20.71 16.06
C ASP A 197 9.91 -21.97 15.44
#